data_01774f4468775796e61191eb2e17a261
#
_entry.id   01774f4468775796e61191eb2e17a261
#
_cell.length_a   1.000
_cell.length_b   1.000
_cell.length_c   1.000
_cell.angle_alpha   90.00
_cell.angle_beta   90.00
_cell.angle_gamma   90.00
#
_symmetry.space_group_name_H-M   'P 1'
#
loop_
_entity.id
_entity.type
_entity.pdbx_description
1 polymer ?
#
loop_
_entity_poly.entity_id
_entity_poly.type
_entity_poly.pdbx_seq_one_letter_code
_entity_poly.pdbx_strand_id
1 'polypeptide(L)'
;MPRSPLRTTFLIMLLAACLPFAALAQSGLRTEGDVATASGAYEAEVPVRGQSDADRNGGLSRALAEVLGKLSGDRNITARPGVVQALRNAKDYVQSYDYKQDQSTSASGAPNFRTLLVARFREDDVDAMVAALGLPVWPQPRPKPVLWLAIDDGSGPRLVTVQQANAVRPILARAVERGFKLGLPTGSTAEQALVGAIWRQDTAAVARASARYAPPMQLIGKLSRADGGWTADWVFVDNGRELNKWTTKDANAMRAMAGGADGAADALVRRYAKPGAATGQAGTYRIVVTGIDSADDYMRLAAGLREVPVVRNIIPLRAVGNRLELSLEMTTGLAGLNRMLGEDGVLVPVAPVAITLDGDEQNPAPASNEYRLR
;
A
#
# COMPACT_ATOMS: atom_id res chain seq x y z
N MET A 1 58.88 65.54 -4.17
CA MET A 1 58.02 65.89 -5.29
C MET A 1 58.31 64.87 -6.38
N PRO A 2 57.42 64.10 -6.95
CA PRO A 2 56.11 64.37 -7.46
C PRO A 2 55.12 63.22 -7.30
N ARG A 3 53.87 63.56 -7.31
CA ARG A 3 52.66 63.05 -8.02
C ARG A 3 52.39 61.57 -8.19
N SER A 4 51.37 61.12 -7.48
CA SER A 4 50.60 59.88 -7.71
C SER A 4 49.71 60.01 -8.94
N PRO A 5 49.40 58.88 -9.61
CA PRO A 5 48.14 58.75 -10.34
C PRO A 5 47.17 57.73 -9.71
N LEU A 6 45.91 58.09 -9.79
CA LEU A 6 44.70 57.36 -9.49
C LEU A 6 44.70 55.92 -10.07
N ARG A 7 44.37 54.97 -9.26
CA ARG A 7 43.95 53.62 -9.69
C ARG A 7 42.42 53.52 -9.65
N THR A 8 41.87 53.51 -10.81
CA THR A 8 40.45 53.20 -11.06
C THR A 8 40.21 51.71 -10.82
N THR A 9 39.49 51.42 -9.76
CA THR A 9 39.10 50.04 -9.47
C THR A 9 37.80 49.74 -10.23
N PHE A 10 37.87 48.85 -11.23
CA PHE A 10 36.72 48.29 -11.95
C PHE A 10 36.07 47.25 -11.07
N LEU A 11 34.86 47.55 -10.56
CA LEU A 11 34.01 46.61 -9.81
C LEU A 11 33.22 45.78 -10.83
N ILE A 12 33.69 44.56 -11.09
CA ILE A 12 32.92 43.59 -11.89
C ILE A 12 31.89 42.96 -10.97
N MET A 13 30.64 43.35 -11.14
CA MET A 13 29.47 42.78 -10.46
C MET A 13 29.11 41.47 -11.16
N LEU A 14 29.53 40.35 -10.55
CA LEU A 14 29.17 38.99 -11.03
C LEU A 14 27.72 38.70 -10.59
N LEU A 15 26.78 38.87 -11.50
CA LEU A 15 25.37 38.50 -11.33
C LEU A 15 25.25 37.00 -11.44
N ALA A 16 25.26 36.30 -10.30
CA ALA A 16 24.96 34.86 -10.26
C ALA A 16 23.48 34.63 -10.51
N ALA A 17 23.15 34.22 -11.74
CA ALA A 17 21.82 33.78 -12.11
C ALA A 17 21.55 32.45 -11.38
N CYS A 18 20.74 32.45 -10.33
CA CYS A 18 20.13 31.28 -9.75
C CYS A 18 19.08 30.72 -10.72
N LEU A 19 19.47 29.79 -11.57
CA LEU A 19 18.53 28.94 -12.30
C LEU A 19 18.00 27.90 -11.34
N PRO A 20 16.67 27.77 -11.20
CA PRO A 20 16.11 26.63 -10.49
C PRO A 20 16.43 25.37 -11.30
N PHE A 21 17.28 24.50 -10.78
CA PHE A 21 17.36 23.13 -11.26
C PHE A 21 16.01 22.48 -11.01
N ALA A 22 15.14 22.50 -12.03
CA ALA A 22 14.04 21.55 -12.13
C ALA A 22 14.70 20.18 -12.18
N ALA A 23 14.68 19.46 -11.06
CA ALA A 23 14.97 18.04 -11.03
C ALA A 23 13.88 17.36 -11.87
N LEU A 24 14.15 17.22 -13.18
CA LEU A 24 13.44 16.27 -14.01
C LEU A 24 13.68 14.91 -13.36
N ALA A 25 12.67 14.38 -12.70
CA ALA A 25 12.60 12.97 -12.36
C ALA A 25 12.74 12.21 -13.68
N GLN A 26 13.98 11.84 -14.00
CA GLN A 26 14.26 10.91 -15.08
C GLN A 26 13.60 9.60 -14.64
N SER A 27 12.44 9.30 -15.20
CA SER A 27 11.99 7.93 -15.35
C SER A 27 12.98 7.23 -16.29
N GLY A 28 14.16 6.91 -15.73
CA GLY A 28 15.19 6.21 -16.46
C GLY A 28 14.62 4.89 -16.93
N LEU A 29 14.54 4.71 -18.23
CA LEU A 29 14.39 3.40 -18.83
C LEU A 29 15.44 2.50 -18.17
N ARG A 30 14.95 1.48 -17.46
CA ARG A 30 15.79 0.54 -16.73
C ARG A 30 16.68 -0.18 -17.72
N THR A 31 17.99 -0.13 -17.50
CA THR A 31 18.95 -0.91 -18.29
C THR A 31 18.87 -2.39 -17.92
N GLU A 32 19.04 -3.27 -18.90
CA GLU A 32 19.15 -4.71 -18.68
C GLU A 32 20.24 -5.00 -17.61
N GLY A 33 19.84 -5.67 -16.51
CA GLY A 33 20.74 -6.02 -15.40
C GLY A 33 20.42 -5.33 -14.06
N ASP A 34 19.59 -4.29 -14.03
CA ASP A 34 19.16 -3.67 -12.77
C ASP A 34 18.14 -4.53 -12.04
N VAL A 35 18.46 -4.92 -10.80
CA VAL A 35 17.54 -5.71 -9.97
C VAL A 35 16.44 -4.82 -9.43
N ALA A 36 15.20 -5.06 -9.87
CA ALA A 36 14.04 -4.39 -9.35
C ALA A 36 13.80 -4.78 -7.88
N THR A 37 13.47 -3.81 -7.04
CA THR A 37 13.10 -4.03 -5.65
C THR A 37 11.88 -3.17 -5.32
N ALA A 38 10.82 -3.80 -4.81
CA ALA A 38 9.65 -3.06 -4.35
C ALA A 38 10.00 -2.36 -3.03
N SER A 39 9.84 -1.05 -2.98
CA SER A 39 10.16 -0.23 -1.81
C SER A 39 9.04 0.74 -1.43
N GLY A 40 8.08 0.96 -2.33
CA GLY A 40 7.00 1.92 -2.19
C GLY A 40 5.67 1.31 -1.73
N ALA A 41 4.72 2.19 -1.44
CA ALA A 41 3.35 1.80 -1.08
C ALA A 41 2.59 1.18 -2.26
N TYR A 42 2.90 1.62 -3.49
CA TYR A 42 2.26 1.20 -4.75
C TYR A 42 3.07 0.13 -5.50
N GLU A 43 4.01 -0.50 -4.82
CA GLU A 43 4.87 -1.56 -5.38
C GLU A 43 4.70 -2.85 -4.58
N ALA A 44 4.78 -3.99 -5.27
CA ALA A 44 4.81 -5.30 -4.61
C ALA A 44 5.72 -6.28 -5.34
N GLU A 45 6.26 -7.22 -4.57
CA GLU A 45 7.07 -8.34 -5.08
C GLU A 45 6.36 -9.64 -4.76
N VAL A 46 5.94 -10.38 -5.79
CA VAL A 46 5.21 -11.62 -5.61
C VAL A 46 5.86 -12.78 -6.35
N PRO A 47 5.90 -13.99 -5.76
CA PRO A 47 6.43 -15.15 -6.45
C PRO A 47 5.55 -15.53 -7.64
N VAL A 48 6.19 -15.89 -8.76
CA VAL A 48 5.53 -16.40 -9.97
C VAL A 48 6.19 -17.70 -10.39
N ARG A 49 5.42 -18.56 -11.09
CA ARG A 49 5.94 -19.85 -11.57
C ARG A 49 6.80 -19.68 -12.82
N GLY A 50 6.49 -18.70 -13.65
CA GLY A 50 7.17 -18.39 -14.90
C GLY A 50 6.86 -16.99 -15.37
N GLN A 51 7.22 -16.72 -16.63
CA GLN A 51 7.02 -15.41 -17.27
C GLN A 51 5.94 -15.43 -18.36
N SER A 52 5.14 -16.52 -18.44
CA SER A 52 4.00 -16.58 -19.34
C SER A 52 2.98 -15.48 -19.03
N ASP A 53 2.14 -15.15 -20.00
CA ASP A 53 1.06 -14.16 -19.81
C ASP A 53 0.13 -14.53 -18.67
N ALA A 54 -0.19 -15.82 -18.53
CA ALA A 54 -1.02 -16.30 -17.44
C ALA A 54 -0.34 -16.15 -16.06
N ASP A 55 0.95 -16.52 -15.97
CA ASP A 55 1.73 -16.36 -14.73
C ASP A 55 1.88 -14.90 -14.35
N ARG A 56 2.15 -14.05 -15.36
CA ARG A 56 2.25 -12.59 -15.19
C ARG A 56 0.94 -11.99 -14.70
N ASN A 57 -0.17 -12.24 -15.37
CA ASN A 57 -1.47 -11.70 -14.98
C ASN A 57 -1.90 -12.17 -13.59
N GLY A 58 -1.68 -13.45 -13.26
CA GLY A 58 -1.88 -13.96 -11.91
C GLY A 58 -0.94 -13.32 -10.88
N GLY A 59 0.30 -13.01 -11.27
CA GLY A 59 1.26 -12.25 -10.46
C GLY A 59 0.80 -10.82 -10.21
N LEU A 60 0.40 -10.11 -11.24
CA LEU A 60 -0.10 -8.72 -11.15
C LEU A 60 -1.34 -8.64 -10.25
N SER A 61 -2.26 -9.60 -10.36
CA SER A 61 -3.43 -9.68 -9.49
C SER A 61 -3.05 -9.81 -8.01
N ARG A 62 -2.07 -10.68 -7.67
CA ARG A 62 -1.57 -10.82 -6.30
C ARG A 62 -0.81 -9.57 -5.83
N ALA A 63 -0.02 -8.97 -6.71
CA ALA A 63 0.71 -7.74 -6.41
C ALA A 63 -0.24 -6.57 -6.11
N LEU A 64 -1.30 -6.41 -6.90
CA LEU A 64 -2.33 -5.39 -6.61
C LEU A 64 -3.05 -5.66 -5.28
N ALA A 65 -3.37 -6.92 -4.97
CA ALA A 65 -3.95 -7.28 -3.68
C ALA A 65 -3.02 -6.90 -2.51
N GLU A 66 -1.72 -7.11 -2.65
CA GLU A 66 -0.73 -6.69 -1.65
C GLU A 66 -0.67 -5.16 -1.51
N VAL A 67 -0.66 -4.43 -2.62
CA VAL A 67 -0.69 -2.96 -2.62
C VAL A 67 -1.95 -2.43 -1.93
N LEU A 68 -3.13 -2.96 -2.26
CA LEU A 68 -4.38 -2.57 -1.59
C LEU A 68 -4.35 -2.91 -0.09
N GLY A 69 -3.76 -4.05 0.27
CA GLY A 69 -3.52 -4.42 1.67
C GLY A 69 -2.58 -3.47 2.39
N LYS A 70 -1.50 -3.02 1.73
CA LYS A 70 -0.57 -1.99 2.26
C LYS A 70 -1.26 -0.65 2.47
N LEU A 71 -2.05 -0.20 1.49
CA LEU A 71 -2.73 1.10 1.52
C LEU A 71 -3.84 1.15 2.57
N SER A 72 -4.62 0.07 2.68
CA SER A 72 -5.75 -0.02 3.62
C SER A 72 -5.35 -0.51 5.02
N GLY A 73 -4.25 -1.25 5.13
CA GLY A 73 -3.87 -1.99 6.32
C GLY A 73 -4.68 -3.29 6.54
N ASP A 74 -5.63 -3.61 5.66
CA ASP A 74 -6.52 -4.75 5.80
C ASP A 74 -5.85 -6.05 5.29
N ARG A 75 -5.69 -7.03 6.18
CA ARG A 75 -5.16 -8.36 5.81
C ARG A 75 -6.08 -9.14 4.89
N ASN A 76 -7.38 -8.92 5.02
CA ASN A 76 -8.42 -9.65 4.32
C ASN A 76 -8.98 -8.82 3.15
N ILE A 77 -8.13 -8.01 2.53
CA ILE A 77 -8.52 -7.07 1.49
C ILE A 77 -9.30 -7.76 0.35
N THR A 78 -8.94 -8.99 0.00
CA THR A 78 -9.62 -9.76 -1.05
C THR A 78 -11.05 -10.18 -0.69
N ALA A 79 -11.42 -10.14 0.59
CA ALA A 79 -12.80 -10.39 1.03
C ALA A 79 -13.69 -9.14 0.91
N ARG A 80 -13.11 -7.97 0.65
CA ARG A 80 -13.88 -6.74 0.50
C ARG A 80 -14.67 -6.74 -0.81
N PRO A 81 -15.93 -6.27 -0.77
CA PRO A 81 -16.76 -6.16 -1.97
C PRO A 81 -16.07 -5.34 -3.07
N GLY A 82 -16.11 -5.82 -4.31
CA GLY A 82 -15.52 -5.15 -5.47
C GLY A 82 -14.02 -5.40 -5.67
N VAL A 83 -13.26 -5.76 -4.63
CA VAL A 83 -11.81 -5.97 -4.75
C VAL A 83 -11.48 -7.11 -5.70
N VAL A 84 -12.17 -8.27 -5.62
CA VAL A 84 -11.93 -9.40 -6.53
C VAL A 84 -12.12 -8.99 -7.99
N GLN A 85 -13.10 -8.13 -8.28
CA GLN A 85 -13.33 -7.61 -9.64
C GLN A 85 -12.18 -6.69 -10.08
N ALA A 86 -11.72 -5.79 -9.21
CA ALA A 86 -10.56 -4.93 -9.47
C ALA A 86 -9.30 -5.76 -9.76
N LEU A 87 -9.07 -6.85 -9.02
CA LEU A 87 -7.91 -7.72 -9.19
C LEU A 87 -7.90 -8.45 -10.55
N ARG A 88 -9.05 -8.71 -11.18
CA ARG A 88 -9.12 -9.31 -12.52
C ARG A 88 -8.54 -8.39 -13.59
N ASN A 89 -8.64 -7.08 -13.37
CA ASN A 89 -8.18 -6.04 -14.26
C ASN A 89 -6.85 -5.42 -13.80
N ALA A 90 -6.10 -6.11 -12.94
CA ALA A 90 -4.86 -5.58 -12.33
C ALA A 90 -3.84 -5.07 -13.35
N LYS A 91 -3.77 -5.68 -14.56
CA LYS A 91 -2.88 -5.28 -15.65
C LYS A 91 -3.12 -3.82 -16.10
N ASP A 92 -4.36 -3.35 -16.00
CA ASP A 92 -4.77 -2.02 -16.49
C ASP A 92 -4.29 -0.89 -15.57
N TYR A 93 -3.89 -1.20 -14.34
CA TYR A 93 -3.38 -0.27 -13.35
C TYR A 93 -1.85 -0.26 -13.26
N VAL A 94 -1.16 -1.14 -14.03
CA VAL A 94 0.29 -1.28 -13.98
C VAL A 94 0.98 -0.11 -14.65
N GLN A 95 1.93 0.51 -13.93
CA GLN A 95 2.86 1.47 -14.49
C GLN A 95 4.06 0.76 -15.14
N SER A 96 4.63 -0.20 -14.43
CA SER A 96 5.76 -1.02 -14.90
C SER A 96 5.85 -2.32 -14.11
N TYR A 97 6.50 -3.32 -14.70
CA TYR A 97 6.84 -4.55 -14.00
C TYR A 97 8.22 -5.05 -14.43
N ASP A 98 8.81 -5.89 -13.58
CA ASP A 98 10.11 -6.52 -13.84
C ASP A 98 10.17 -7.90 -13.16
N TYR A 99 11.16 -8.71 -13.51
CA TYR A 99 11.41 -10.00 -12.88
C TYR A 99 12.76 -10.02 -12.21
N LYS A 100 12.82 -10.57 -11.01
CA LYS A 100 14.08 -10.84 -10.33
C LYS A 100 14.15 -12.30 -9.86
N GLN A 101 15.37 -12.82 -9.77
CA GLN A 101 15.63 -14.10 -9.13
C GLN A 101 15.93 -13.88 -7.66
N ASP A 102 15.15 -14.53 -6.79
CA ASP A 102 15.45 -14.61 -5.36
C ASP A 102 16.11 -15.95 -5.07
N GLN A 103 17.30 -15.88 -4.49
CA GLN A 103 18.05 -17.07 -4.08
C GLN A 103 17.85 -17.27 -2.58
N SER A 104 17.30 -18.40 -2.23
CA SER A 104 17.16 -18.86 -0.84
C SER A 104 17.88 -20.21 -0.68
N THR A 105 18.18 -20.57 0.56
CA THR A 105 18.73 -21.90 0.86
C THR A 105 17.59 -22.78 1.38
N SER A 106 17.45 -23.97 0.80
CA SER A 106 16.50 -24.98 1.27
C SER A 106 16.90 -25.52 2.64
N ALA A 107 15.99 -26.22 3.31
CA ALA A 107 16.31 -26.87 4.60
C ALA A 107 17.45 -27.91 4.52
N SER A 108 17.71 -28.43 3.30
CA SER A 108 18.81 -29.35 3.02
C SER A 108 20.14 -28.64 2.66
N GLY A 109 20.20 -27.31 2.70
CA GLY A 109 21.38 -26.53 2.32
C GLY A 109 21.51 -26.26 0.81
N ALA A 110 20.65 -26.82 -0.03
CA ALA A 110 20.68 -26.60 -1.47
C ALA A 110 20.14 -25.21 -1.85
N PRO A 111 20.71 -24.53 -2.86
CA PRO A 111 20.17 -23.26 -3.35
C PRO A 111 18.78 -23.50 -3.95
N ASN A 112 17.84 -22.64 -3.58
CA ASN A 112 16.49 -22.63 -4.12
C ASN A 112 16.28 -21.28 -4.80
N PHE A 113 15.96 -21.31 -6.10
CA PHE A 113 15.70 -20.12 -6.90
C PHE A 113 14.21 -19.93 -7.10
N ARG A 114 13.74 -18.72 -6.86
CA ARG A 114 12.36 -18.33 -7.12
C ARG A 114 12.33 -17.10 -8.01
N THR A 115 11.45 -17.12 -9.00
CA THR A 115 11.19 -15.93 -9.80
C THR A 115 10.17 -15.06 -9.06
N LEU A 116 10.51 -13.81 -8.83
CA LEU A 116 9.63 -12.80 -8.29
C LEU A 116 9.25 -11.83 -9.41
N LEU A 117 7.96 -11.52 -9.49
CA LEU A 117 7.45 -10.40 -10.27
C LEU A 117 7.44 -9.18 -9.35
N VAL A 118 8.13 -8.12 -9.75
CA VAL A 118 8.09 -6.81 -9.12
C VAL A 118 7.16 -5.94 -9.94
N ALA A 119 6.04 -5.52 -9.37
CA ALA A 119 5.05 -4.69 -10.04
C ALA A 119 4.93 -3.33 -9.37
N ARG A 120 4.83 -2.28 -10.20
CA ARG A 120 4.53 -0.90 -9.81
C ARG A 120 3.23 -0.49 -10.44
N PHE A 121 2.37 0.11 -9.65
CA PHE A 121 1.05 0.57 -10.08
C PHE A 121 1.01 2.10 -10.14
N ARG A 122 0.16 2.64 -11.01
CA ARG A 122 -0.09 4.09 -11.09
C ARG A 122 -0.83 4.53 -9.83
N GLU A 123 -0.23 5.45 -9.08
CA GLU A 123 -0.72 5.90 -7.77
C GLU A 123 -2.13 6.47 -7.88
N ASP A 124 -2.36 7.39 -8.83
CA ASP A 124 -3.66 8.06 -9.01
C ASP A 124 -4.79 7.06 -9.30
N ASP A 125 -4.53 6.05 -10.14
CA ASP A 125 -5.53 5.03 -10.49
C ASP A 125 -5.86 4.13 -9.29
N VAL A 126 -4.83 3.74 -8.53
CA VAL A 126 -5.04 2.90 -7.34
C VAL A 126 -5.74 3.69 -6.24
N ASP A 127 -5.42 4.96 -6.05
CA ASP A 127 -6.08 5.83 -5.07
C ASP A 127 -7.55 6.08 -5.44
N ALA A 128 -7.84 6.29 -6.74
CA ALA A 128 -9.21 6.36 -7.24
C ALA A 128 -9.98 5.06 -6.95
N MET A 129 -9.34 3.90 -7.16
CA MET A 129 -9.90 2.58 -6.84
C MET A 129 -10.18 2.43 -5.34
N VAL A 130 -9.20 2.76 -4.47
CA VAL A 130 -9.35 2.71 -3.00
C VAL A 130 -10.52 3.58 -2.56
N ALA A 131 -10.62 4.80 -3.10
CA ALA A 131 -11.71 5.72 -2.80
C ALA A 131 -13.07 5.20 -3.32
N ALA A 132 -13.11 4.64 -4.54
CA ALA A 132 -14.34 4.13 -5.15
C ALA A 132 -14.88 2.89 -4.42
N LEU A 133 -13.99 2.02 -3.94
CA LEU A 133 -14.33 0.84 -3.15
C LEU A 133 -14.63 1.16 -1.67
N GLY A 134 -14.46 2.42 -1.25
CA GLY A 134 -14.65 2.84 0.15
C GLY A 134 -13.70 2.14 1.11
N LEU A 135 -12.52 1.75 0.65
CA LEU A 135 -11.54 1.09 1.50
C LEU A 135 -10.96 2.09 2.53
N PRO A 136 -10.65 1.63 3.74
CA PRO A 136 -9.93 2.47 4.68
C PRO A 136 -8.56 2.87 4.10
N VAL A 137 -8.03 3.99 4.54
CA VAL A 137 -6.71 4.47 4.11
C VAL A 137 -5.78 4.56 5.31
N TRP A 138 -4.68 3.85 5.25
CA TRP A 138 -3.59 3.99 6.19
C TRP A 138 -2.55 4.99 5.64
N PRO A 139 -2.57 6.25 6.12
CA PRO A 139 -1.83 7.34 5.50
C PRO A 139 -0.31 7.21 5.67
N GLN A 140 0.42 7.91 4.82
CA GLN A 140 1.86 8.16 4.95
C GLN A 140 2.09 9.53 5.64
N PRO A 141 3.26 9.80 6.24
CA PRO A 141 4.35 8.86 6.51
C PRO A 141 4.01 7.90 7.66
N ARG A 142 4.51 6.65 7.56
CA ARG A 142 4.29 5.65 8.60
C ARG A 142 5.47 5.56 9.55
N PRO A 143 5.23 5.33 10.85
CA PRO A 143 6.33 5.18 11.81
C PRO A 143 7.17 3.93 11.49
N LYS A 144 8.46 4.01 11.87
CA LYS A 144 9.42 2.90 11.78
C LYS A 144 9.81 2.46 13.18
N PRO A 145 9.04 1.57 13.84
CA PRO A 145 9.35 1.10 15.18
C PRO A 145 10.71 0.37 15.23
N VAL A 146 11.37 0.40 16.39
CA VAL A 146 12.57 -0.40 16.62
C VAL A 146 12.16 -1.78 17.12
N LEU A 147 12.68 -2.82 16.45
CA LEU A 147 12.49 -4.21 16.83
C LEU A 147 13.55 -4.61 17.89
N TRP A 148 13.10 -4.84 19.10
CA TRP A 148 13.90 -5.42 20.18
C TRP A 148 13.53 -6.90 20.33
N LEU A 149 14.26 -7.77 19.65
CA LEU A 149 14.01 -9.21 19.63
C LEU A 149 15.14 -9.97 20.30
N ALA A 150 14.78 -10.78 21.29
CA ALA A 150 15.67 -11.78 21.85
C ALA A 150 15.24 -13.17 21.37
N ILE A 151 16.21 -13.98 20.91
CA ILE A 151 16.00 -15.35 20.45
C ILE A 151 16.74 -16.31 21.36
N ASP A 152 16.04 -17.35 21.82
CA ASP A 152 16.60 -18.49 22.54
C ASP A 152 16.34 -19.77 21.74
N ASP A 153 17.39 -20.34 21.19
CA ASP A 153 17.40 -21.61 20.45
C ASP A 153 17.75 -22.82 21.35
N GLY A 154 17.86 -22.59 22.65
CA GLY A 154 18.30 -23.54 23.65
C GLY A 154 19.68 -23.22 24.23
N SER A 155 20.39 -22.21 23.72
CA SER A 155 21.70 -21.76 24.20
C SER A 155 21.63 -20.54 25.12
N GLY A 156 20.41 -20.10 25.45
CA GLY A 156 20.11 -18.87 26.18
C GLY A 156 19.75 -17.70 25.25
N PRO A 157 19.02 -16.72 25.79
CA PRO A 157 18.50 -15.61 24.96
C PRO A 157 19.61 -14.68 24.49
N ARG A 158 19.58 -14.29 23.20
CA ARG A 158 20.51 -13.37 22.56
C ARG A 158 19.76 -12.28 21.83
N LEU A 159 20.24 -11.04 21.96
CA LEU A 159 19.69 -9.90 21.24
C LEU A 159 20.00 -10.00 19.73
N VAL A 160 18.99 -9.76 18.92
CA VAL A 160 19.17 -9.56 17.47
C VAL A 160 19.47 -8.10 17.17
N THR A 161 20.48 -7.87 16.36
CA THR A 161 20.98 -6.54 15.98
C THR A 161 21.05 -6.39 14.46
N VAL A 162 21.45 -5.22 13.96
CA VAL A 162 21.66 -4.99 12.52
C VAL A 162 22.62 -6.01 11.90
N GLN A 163 23.58 -6.54 12.65
CA GLN A 163 24.54 -7.54 12.15
C GLN A 163 23.88 -8.91 11.89
N GLN A 164 22.79 -9.21 12.56
CA GLN A 164 22.00 -10.42 12.38
C GLN A 164 20.70 -10.18 11.57
N ALA A 165 20.63 -9.12 10.75
CA ALA A 165 19.44 -8.79 9.96
C ALA A 165 18.93 -9.97 9.11
N ASN A 166 19.81 -10.84 8.60
CA ASN A 166 19.43 -12.04 7.87
C ASN A 166 18.61 -13.03 8.72
N ALA A 167 18.91 -13.17 10.02
CA ALA A 167 18.18 -14.06 10.92
C ALA A 167 16.75 -13.61 11.13
N VAL A 168 16.47 -12.30 11.01
CA VAL A 168 15.17 -11.69 11.21
C VAL A 168 14.53 -11.20 9.90
N ARG A 169 15.11 -11.58 8.75
CA ARG A 169 14.55 -11.27 7.42
C ARG A 169 13.04 -11.57 7.33
N PRO A 170 12.49 -12.67 7.90
CA PRO A 170 11.06 -12.96 7.80
C PRO A 170 10.16 -11.87 8.42
N ILE A 171 10.50 -11.35 9.59
CA ILE A 171 9.70 -10.28 10.21
C ILE A 171 9.90 -8.93 9.50
N LEU A 172 11.11 -8.65 9.01
CA LEU A 172 11.39 -7.42 8.25
C LEU A 172 10.65 -7.42 6.90
N ALA A 173 10.69 -8.54 6.18
CA ALA A 173 9.95 -8.71 4.93
C ALA A 173 8.44 -8.61 5.16
N ARG A 174 7.94 -9.29 6.22
CA ARG A 174 6.52 -9.22 6.56
C ARG A 174 6.06 -7.81 6.91
N ALA A 175 6.89 -7.00 7.59
CA ALA A 175 6.58 -5.61 7.85
C ALA A 175 6.42 -4.80 6.55
N VAL A 176 7.30 -5.02 5.55
CA VAL A 176 7.21 -4.39 4.23
C VAL A 176 5.94 -4.82 3.49
N GLU A 177 5.62 -6.11 3.48
CA GLU A 177 4.36 -6.63 2.92
C GLU A 177 3.12 -6.02 3.59
N ARG A 178 3.22 -5.72 4.89
CA ARG A 178 2.16 -5.03 5.66
C ARG A 178 2.21 -3.50 5.51
N GLY A 179 3.16 -2.96 4.72
CA GLY A 179 3.26 -1.56 4.36
C GLY A 179 3.99 -0.67 5.37
N PHE A 180 4.77 -1.22 6.30
CA PHE A 180 5.63 -0.42 7.19
C PHE A 180 7.04 -1.00 7.26
N LYS A 181 7.94 -0.34 7.98
CA LYS A 181 9.34 -0.79 8.14
C LYS A 181 9.67 -0.93 9.63
N LEU A 182 10.57 -1.86 9.93
CA LEU A 182 11.15 -2.01 11.26
C LEU A 182 12.61 -1.58 11.25
N GLY A 183 13.06 -0.91 12.31
CA GLY A 183 14.47 -0.68 12.59
C GLY A 183 15.04 -1.77 13.49
N LEU A 184 16.36 -1.96 13.47
CA LEU A 184 17.08 -2.87 14.36
C LEU A 184 18.04 -2.08 15.26
N PRO A 185 18.30 -2.51 16.51
CA PRO A 185 19.32 -1.91 17.36
C PRO A 185 20.72 -2.15 16.78
N THR A 186 21.63 -1.25 17.06
CA THR A 186 23.03 -1.31 16.55
C THR A 186 23.84 -2.45 17.16
N GLY A 187 23.48 -2.88 18.37
CA GLY A 187 24.17 -3.95 19.08
C GLY A 187 25.33 -3.46 19.98
N SER A 188 25.24 -2.22 20.46
CA SER A 188 26.22 -1.70 21.46
C SER A 188 26.21 -2.55 22.74
N THR A 189 27.28 -2.47 23.54
CA THR A 189 27.39 -3.20 24.81
C THR A 189 26.20 -2.90 25.75
N ALA A 190 25.75 -1.65 25.78
CA ALA A 190 24.61 -1.25 26.58
C ALA A 190 23.29 -1.90 26.09
N GLU A 191 23.13 -2.05 24.78
CA GLU A 191 21.96 -2.73 24.19
C GLU A 191 22.02 -4.24 24.40
N GLN A 192 23.19 -4.86 24.32
CA GLN A 192 23.38 -6.28 24.63
C GLN A 192 23.00 -6.58 26.08
N ALA A 193 23.28 -5.68 27.02
CA ALA A 193 22.90 -5.85 28.43
C ALA A 193 21.36 -5.83 28.66
N LEU A 194 20.56 -5.40 27.69
CA LEU A 194 19.09 -5.38 27.78
C LEU A 194 18.41 -6.72 27.52
N VAL A 195 19.13 -7.76 27.09
CA VAL A 195 18.54 -9.07 26.79
C VAL A 195 17.60 -9.57 27.87
N GLY A 196 18.02 -9.46 29.16
CA GLY A 196 17.17 -9.85 30.29
C GLY A 196 15.91 -9.00 30.43
N ALA A 197 15.97 -7.71 30.15
CA ALA A 197 14.80 -6.82 30.15
C ALA A 197 13.84 -7.15 29.00
N ILE A 198 14.37 -7.38 27.78
CA ILE A 198 13.58 -7.81 26.61
C ILE A 198 12.89 -9.14 26.92
N TRP A 199 13.60 -10.10 27.50
CA TRP A 199 13.08 -11.41 27.85
C TRP A 199 11.91 -11.36 28.86
N ARG A 200 11.99 -10.45 29.81
CA ARG A 200 10.91 -10.18 30.77
C ARG A 200 9.85 -9.23 30.25
N GLN A 201 10.04 -8.70 29.01
CA GLN A 201 9.19 -7.68 28.40
C GLN A 201 9.07 -6.41 29.29
N ASP A 202 10.18 -5.98 29.89
CA ASP A 202 10.28 -4.73 30.65
C ASP A 202 10.24 -3.54 29.69
N THR A 203 9.03 -3.07 29.40
CA THR A 203 8.78 -2.00 28.43
C THR A 203 9.46 -0.70 28.85
N ALA A 204 9.57 -0.40 30.15
CA ALA A 204 10.19 0.82 30.65
C ALA A 204 11.71 0.83 30.43
N ALA A 205 12.39 -0.30 30.67
CA ALA A 205 13.83 -0.42 30.41
C ALA A 205 14.13 -0.31 28.91
N VAL A 206 13.34 -0.97 28.08
CA VAL A 206 13.50 -0.94 26.62
C VAL A 206 13.18 0.45 26.06
N ALA A 207 12.16 1.15 26.57
CA ALA A 207 11.83 2.51 26.13
C ALA A 207 12.98 3.50 26.43
N ARG A 208 13.62 3.41 27.61
CA ARG A 208 14.80 4.25 27.95
C ARG A 208 15.96 4.01 26.98
N ALA A 209 16.25 2.77 26.63
CA ALA A 209 17.30 2.43 25.67
C ALA A 209 16.96 2.86 24.25
N SER A 210 15.66 2.88 23.90
CA SER A 210 15.16 3.30 22.60
C SER A 210 15.14 4.81 22.39
N ALA A 211 15.38 5.63 23.42
CA ALA A 211 15.32 7.10 23.33
C ALA A 211 16.22 7.69 22.25
N ARG A 212 17.31 6.99 21.88
CA ARG A 212 18.23 7.39 20.80
C ARG A 212 17.68 7.12 19.38
N TYR A 213 16.61 6.31 19.28
CA TYR A 213 15.95 6.00 18.03
C TYR A 213 14.63 6.77 17.94
N ALA A 214 14.39 7.43 16.85
CA ALA A 214 13.12 8.10 16.55
C ALA A 214 12.40 7.34 15.42
N PRO A 215 11.10 7.12 15.52
CA PRO A 215 10.13 7.48 16.57
C PRO A 215 10.24 6.59 17.82
N PRO A 216 9.61 6.99 18.94
CA PRO A 216 9.69 6.30 20.22
C PRO A 216 8.80 5.05 20.32
N MET A 217 8.64 4.31 19.23
CA MET A 217 7.88 3.06 19.16
C MET A 217 8.80 1.85 19.20
N GLN A 218 8.42 0.85 19.97
CA GLN A 218 9.17 -0.39 20.13
C GLN A 218 8.26 -1.59 19.87
N LEU A 219 8.75 -2.52 19.04
CA LEU A 219 8.23 -3.88 18.97
C LEU A 219 9.18 -4.78 19.78
N ILE A 220 8.72 -5.22 20.95
CA ILE A 220 9.51 -6.05 21.87
C ILE A 220 9.06 -7.49 21.69
N GLY A 221 10.00 -8.38 21.39
CA GLY A 221 9.73 -9.79 21.15
C GLY A 221 10.72 -10.71 21.84
N LYS A 222 10.23 -11.87 22.27
CA LYS A 222 11.06 -13.02 22.63
C LYS A 222 10.59 -14.23 21.83
N LEU A 223 11.53 -14.92 21.20
CA LEU A 223 11.29 -16.13 20.42
C LEU A 223 12.03 -17.29 21.07
N SER A 224 11.32 -18.35 21.40
CA SER A 224 11.91 -19.55 22.03
C SER A 224 11.34 -20.83 21.45
N ARG A 225 12.09 -21.92 21.61
CA ARG A 225 11.57 -23.28 21.37
C ARG A 225 10.59 -23.68 22.46
N ALA A 226 9.46 -24.28 22.06
CA ALA A 226 8.47 -24.83 22.97
C ALA A 226 7.77 -26.01 22.28
N ASP A 227 7.57 -27.13 23.01
CA ASP A 227 6.72 -28.28 22.66
C ASP A 227 6.62 -28.62 21.14
N GLY A 228 7.75 -28.92 20.52
CA GLY A 228 7.82 -29.31 19.12
C GLY A 228 7.76 -28.19 18.09
N GLY A 229 7.79 -26.93 18.53
CA GLY A 229 7.76 -25.76 17.63
C GLY A 229 8.45 -24.54 18.23
N TRP A 230 7.96 -23.37 17.84
CA TRP A 230 8.45 -22.08 18.27
C TRP A 230 7.31 -21.21 18.78
N THR A 231 7.56 -20.51 19.86
CA THR A 231 6.65 -19.53 20.46
C THR A 231 7.33 -18.17 20.45
N ALA A 232 6.63 -17.15 19.98
CA ALA A 232 7.07 -15.78 20.08
C ALA A 232 6.02 -14.94 20.83
N ASP A 233 6.45 -14.29 21.91
CA ASP A 233 5.62 -13.36 22.67
C ASP A 233 6.02 -11.93 22.33
N TRP A 234 5.03 -11.10 22.06
CA TRP A 234 5.18 -9.76 21.51
C TRP A 234 4.49 -8.71 22.38
N VAL A 235 5.14 -7.56 22.51
CA VAL A 235 4.55 -6.33 23.07
C VAL A 235 4.89 -5.18 22.13
N PHE A 236 3.88 -4.41 21.73
CA PHE A 236 4.07 -3.21 20.92
C PHE A 236 3.77 -1.97 21.75
N VAL A 237 4.74 -1.06 21.81
CA VAL A 237 4.74 0.10 22.70
C VAL A 237 4.91 1.38 21.91
N ASP A 238 4.17 2.43 22.29
CA ASP A 238 4.32 3.78 21.77
C ASP A 238 4.38 4.78 22.94
N ASN A 239 5.46 5.56 23.00
CA ASN A 239 5.69 6.53 24.08
C ASN A 239 5.51 5.92 25.50
N GLY A 240 5.99 4.72 25.70
CA GLY A 240 5.88 3.99 26.98
C GLY A 240 4.50 3.38 27.25
N ARG A 241 3.51 3.59 26.37
CA ARG A 241 2.18 2.97 26.46
C ARG A 241 2.10 1.70 25.63
N GLU A 242 1.69 0.61 26.24
CA GLU A 242 1.39 -0.63 25.53
C GLU A 242 0.19 -0.43 24.59
N LEU A 243 0.39 -0.70 23.31
CA LEU A 243 -0.67 -0.64 22.28
C LEU A 243 -1.28 -2.01 22.02
N ASN A 244 -0.47 -3.07 22.11
CA ASN A 244 -0.90 -4.44 21.86
C ASN A 244 0.07 -5.44 22.50
N LYS A 245 -0.48 -6.60 22.90
CA LYS A 245 0.29 -7.76 23.37
C LYS A 245 -0.31 -9.03 22.81
N TRP A 246 0.53 -9.93 22.26
CA TRP A 246 0.06 -11.18 21.65
C TRP A 246 1.16 -12.24 21.62
N THR A 247 0.75 -13.47 21.38
CA THR A 247 1.64 -14.62 21.20
C THR A 247 1.39 -15.24 19.82
N THR A 248 2.46 -15.63 19.15
CA THR A 248 2.41 -16.41 17.92
C THR A 248 3.11 -17.75 18.12
N LYS A 249 2.52 -18.83 17.60
CA LYS A 249 3.06 -20.19 17.66
C LYS A 249 3.09 -20.81 16.29
N ASP A 250 4.19 -21.45 15.92
CA ASP A 250 4.31 -22.20 14.68
C ASP A 250 5.41 -23.27 14.79
N ALA A 251 5.31 -24.34 14.03
CA ALA A 251 6.36 -25.33 13.91
C ALA A 251 7.65 -24.73 13.29
N ASN A 252 7.52 -23.65 12.53
CA ASN A 252 8.60 -22.93 11.86
C ASN A 252 8.88 -21.59 12.55
N ALA A 253 10.13 -21.40 13.01
CA ALA A 253 10.57 -20.16 13.64
C ALA A 253 10.30 -18.89 12.80
N MET A 254 10.48 -18.99 11.49
CA MET A 254 10.29 -17.87 10.57
C MET A 254 8.82 -17.38 10.53
N ARG A 255 7.86 -18.33 10.57
CA ARG A 255 6.43 -17.97 10.60
C ARG A 255 6.01 -17.46 11.98
N ALA A 256 6.48 -18.06 13.06
CA ALA A 256 6.26 -17.56 14.41
C ALA A 256 6.78 -16.11 14.56
N MET A 257 7.96 -15.83 14.01
CA MET A 257 8.59 -14.50 14.01
C MET A 257 7.81 -13.49 13.17
N ALA A 258 7.38 -13.86 11.96
CA ALA A 258 6.64 -12.96 11.04
C ALA A 258 5.33 -12.43 11.66
N GLY A 259 4.69 -13.21 12.54
CA GLY A 259 3.50 -12.80 13.28
C GLY A 259 3.69 -11.57 14.19
N GLY A 260 4.95 -11.23 14.52
CA GLY A 260 5.29 -9.97 15.21
C GLY A 260 4.98 -8.76 14.36
N ALA A 261 5.32 -8.79 13.07
CA ALA A 261 5.00 -7.71 12.14
C ALA A 261 3.48 -7.57 11.91
N ASP A 262 2.77 -8.69 11.85
CA ASP A 262 1.32 -8.67 11.68
C ASP A 262 0.60 -7.96 12.83
N GLY A 263 0.91 -8.32 14.06
CA GLY A 263 0.27 -7.70 15.23
C GLY A 263 0.65 -6.22 15.40
N ALA A 264 1.89 -5.85 15.06
CA ALA A 264 2.33 -4.45 15.07
C ALA A 264 1.59 -3.64 13.99
N ALA A 265 1.48 -4.16 12.76
CA ALA A 265 0.70 -3.53 11.69
C ALA A 265 -0.76 -3.32 12.11
N ASP A 266 -1.40 -4.35 12.68
CA ASP A 266 -2.80 -4.25 13.13
C ASP A 266 -2.97 -3.18 14.23
N ALA A 267 -2.01 -3.02 15.11
CA ALA A 267 -2.03 -1.97 16.14
C ALA A 267 -1.87 -0.57 15.52
N LEU A 268 -0.96 -0.42 14.54
CA LEU A 268 -0.75 0.83 13.81
C LEU A 268 -1.98 1.21 12.98
N VAL A 269 -2.56 0.24 12.26
CA VAL A 269 -3.78 0.45 11.46
C VAL A 269 -4.94 0.91 12.34
N ARG A 270 -5.20 0.22 13.47
CA ARG A 270 -6.26 0.64 14.41
C ARG A 270 -6.07 2.09 14.90
N ARG A 271 -4.84 2.55 15.00
CA ARG A 271 -4.54 3.88 15.52
C ARG A 271 -4.57 4.98 14.46
N TYR A 272 -4.12 4.68 13.25
CA TYR A 272 -3.84 5.70 12.23
C TYR A 272 -4.67 5.59 10.96
N ALA A 273 -5.29 4.43 10.68
CA ALA A 273 -6.11 4.32 9.49
C ALA A 273 -7.35 5.20 9.59
N LYS A 274 -7.66 5.86 8.49
CA LYS A 274 -8.85 6.69 8.33
C LYS A 274 -9.94 5.86 7.65
N PRO A 275 -11.21 6.07 8.02
CA PRO A 275 -12.32 5.47 7.27
C PRO A 275 -12.23 5.82 5.79
N GLY A 276 -12.64 4.89 4.93
CA GLY A 276 -12.75 5.14 3.50
C GLY A 276 -13.79 6.20 3.18
N ALA A 277 -13.68 6.76 1.98
CA ALA A 277 -14.65 7.73 1.50
C ALA A 277 -16.05 7.11 1.44
N ALA A 278 -17.07 7.87 1.76
CA ALA A 278 -18.46 7.44 1.58
C ALA A 278 -18.74 7.22 0.09
N THR A 279 -19.10 5.98 -0.28
CA THR A 279 -19.37 5.56 -1.65
C THR A 279 -20.83 5.21 -1.90
N GLY A 280 -21.66 5.27 -0.86
CA GLY A 280 -23.02 4.76 -0.86
C GLY A 280 -23.10 3.25 -0.61
N GLN A 281 -24.30 2.73 -0.45
CA GLN A 281 -24.52 1.31 -0.14
C GLN A 281 -24.45 0.45 -1.40
N ALA A 282 -24.06 -0.83 -1.24
CA ALA A 282 -24.24 -1.84 -2.27
C ALA A 282 -25.72 -2.02 -2.58
N GLY A 283 -26.06 -2.19 -3.85
CA GLY A 283 -27.46 -2.35 -4.25
C GLY A 283 -27.67 -2.25 -5.75
N THR A 284 -28.94 -2.16 -6.12
CA THR A 284 -29.37 -1.98 -7.52
C THR A 284 -29.73 -0.54 -7.76
N TYR A 285 -29.08 0.07 -8.74
CA TYR A 285 -29.27 1.47 -9.10
C TYR A 285 -29.77 1.59 -10.54
N ARG A 286 -30.78 2.42 -10.74
CA ARG A 286 -31.26 2.74 -12.07
C ARG A 286 -30.54 3.99 -12.57
N ILE A 287 -29.93 3.88 -13.75
CA ILE A 287 -29.28 4.99 -14.45
C ILE A 287 -29.91 5.19 -15.84
N VAL A 288 -29.79 6.38 -16.35
CA VAL A 288 -30.20 6.76 -17.72
C VAL A 288 -28.96 7.19 -18.48
N VAL A 289 -28.73 6.59 -19.61
CA VAL A 289 -27.61 6.95 -20.50
C VAL A 289 -28.17 7.53 -21.80
N THR A 290 -27.66 8.68 -22.20
CA THR A 290 -27.96 9.34 -23.48
C THR A 290 -26.81 9.23 -24.45
N GLY A 291 -27.07 9.39 -25.77
CA GLY A 291 -26.04 9.26 -26.82
C GLY A 291 -25.86 7.82 -27.27
N ILE A 292 -26.88 6.98 -27.18
CA ILE A 292 -26.91 5.62 -27.71
C ILE A 292 -27.66 5.66 -29.04
N ASP A 293 -26.94 5.88 -30.10
CA ASP A 293 -27.54 6.04 -31.47
C ASP A 293 -27.43 4.74 -32.30
N SER A 294 -26.62 3.78 -31.84
CA SER A 294 -26.35 2.52 -32.58
C SER A 294 -26.19 1.33 -31.62
N ALA A 295 -26.21 0.12 -32.16
CA ALA A 295 -25.86 -1.10 -31.43
C ALA A 295 -24.39 -1.09 -30.99
N ASP A 296 -23.48 -0.48 -31.76
CA ASP A 296 -22.06 -0.37 -31.41
C ASP A 296 -21.87 0.51 -30.19
N ASP A 297 -22.65 1.59 -30.03
CA ASP A 297 -22.65 2.43 -28.83
C ASP A 297 -23.08 1.65 -27.61
N TYR A 298 -24.12 0.81 -27.73
CA TYR A 298 -24.52 -0.08 -26.64
C TYR A 298 -23.42 -1.07 -26.29
N MET A 299 -22.76 -1.68 -27.27
CA MET A 299 -21.68 -2.63 -27.03
C MET A 299 -20.49 -1.96 -26.35
N ARG A 300 -20.11 -0.75 -26.77
CA ARG A 300 -19.06 0.06 -26.15
C ARG A 300 -19.41 0.42 -24.72
N LEU A 301 -20.64 0.87 -24.46
CA LEU A 301 -21.14 1.15 -23.12
C LEU A 301 -21.08 -0.08 -22.22
N ALA A 302 -21.62 -1.21 -22.69
CA ALA A 302 -21.69 -2.45 -21.92
C ALA A 302 -20.28 -3.00 -21.63
N ALA A 303 -19.34 -2.90 -22.57
CA ALA A 303 -17.95 -3.28 -22.36
C ALA A 303 -17.30 -2.39 -21.29
N GLY A 304 -17.40 -1.07 -21.42
CA GLY A 304 -16.81 -0.13 -20.47
C GLY A 304 -17.37 -0.29 -19.05
N LEU A 305 -18.68 -0.46 -18.90
CA LEU A 305 -19.29 -0.68 -17.57
C LEU A 305 -18.88 -2.01 -16.93
N ARG A 306 -18.61 -3.07 -17.70
CA ARG A 306 -18.13 -4.35 -17.17
C ARG A 306 -16.71 -4.30 -16.63
N GLU A 307 -15.91 -3.37 -17.11
CA GLU A 307 -14.54 -3.15 -16.61
C GLU A 307 -14.51 -2.37 -15.29
N VAL A 308 -15.60 -1.65 -14.98
CA VAL A 308 -15.69 -0.87 -13.73
C VAL A 308 -15.83 -1.81 -12.52
N PRO A 309 -14.86 -1.83 -11.58
CA PRO A 309 -14.82 -2.79 -10.47
C PRO A 309 -16.03 -2.77 -9.53
N VAL A 310 -16.74 -1.66 -9.47
CA VAL A 310 -17.94 -1.52 -8.61
C VAL A 310 -19.22 -2.04 -9.25
N VAL A 311 -19.21 -2.34 -10.56
CA VAL A 311 -20.37 -2.87 -11.29
C VAL A 311 -20.31 -4.40 -11.31
N ARG A 312 -21.37 -5.06 -10.84
CA ARG A 312 -21.50 -6.54 -10.83
C ARG A 312 -22.32 -7.05 -12.00
N ASN A 313 -23.41 -6.35 -12.28
CA ASN A 313 -24.36 -6.77 -13.31
C ASN A 313 -24.99 -5.57 -14.00
N ILE A 314 -25.33 -5.73 -15.28
CA ILE A 314 -25.92 -4.70 -16.13
C ILE A 314 -27.16 -5.29 -16.78
N ILE A 315 -28.33 -4.72 -16.53
CA ILE A 315 -29.59 -5.15 -17.10
C ILE A 315 -30.20 -3.96 -17.85
N PRO A 316 -30.34 -4.02 -19.18
CA PRO A 316 -31.09 -3.03 -19.92
C PRO A 316 -32.56 -3.14 -19.60
N LEU A 317 -33.20 -1.99 -19.27
CA LEU A 317 -34.60 -1.94 -18.89
C LEU A 317 -35.48 -1.42 -20.03
N ARG A 318 -35.04 -0.31 -20.65
CA ARG A 318 -35.83 0.38 -21.67
C ARG A 318 -34.92 1.20 -22.58
N ALA A 319 -35.20 1.21 -23.88
CA ALA A 319 -34.57 2.10 -24.85
C ALA A 319 -35.65 2.94 -25.53
N VAL A 320 -35.43 4.28 -25.59
CA VAL A 320 -36.34 5.21 -26.28
C VAL A 320 -35.49 6.30 -26.95
N GLY A 321 -35.55 6.33 -28.29
CA GLY A 321 -34.66 7.19 -29.07
C GLY A 321 -33.20 6.87 -28.77
N ASN A 322 -32.41 7.87 -28.40
CA ASN A 322 -31.00 7.72 -28.01
C ASN A 322 -30.79 7.60 -26.48
N ARG A 323 -31.86 7.32 -25.72
CA ARG A 323 -31.83 7.13 -24.25
C ARG A 323 -31.98 5.66 -23.91
N LEU A 324 -31.12 5.18 -23.04
CA LEU A 324 -31.14 3.82 -22.51
C LEU A 324 -31.24 3.86 -20.99
N GLU A 325 -32.26 3.20 -20.43
CA GLU A 325 -32.36 2.94 -19.00
C GLU A 325 -31.69 1.61 -18.68
N LEU A 326 -30.79 1.64 -17.69
CA LEU A 326 -30.09 0.46 -17.20
C LEU A 326 -30.36 0.28 -15.70
N SER A 327 -30.43 -0.96 -15.28
CA SER A 327 -30.32 -1.36 -13.89
C SER A 327 -28.91 -1.90 -13.66
N LEU A 328 -28.17 -1.27 -12.76
CA LEU A 328 -26.81 -1.68 -12.39
C LEU A 328 -26.86 -2.30 -10.99
N GLU A 329 -26.43 -3.54 -10.85
CA GLU A 329 -26.12 -4.12 -9.56
C GLU A 329 -24.68 -3.73 -9.20
N MET A 330 -24.49 -3.03 -8.09
CA MET A 330 -23.22 -2.43 -7.72
C MET A 330 -22.79 -2.80 -6.29
N THR A 331 -21.48 -2.85 -6.06
CA THR A 331 -20.88 -3.07 -4.74
C THR A 331 -20.82 -1.80 -3.89
N THR A 332 -21.04 -0.65 -4.52
CA THR A 332 -21.08 0.68 -3.89
C THR A 332 -22.23 1.48 -4.51
N GLY A 333 -22.48 2.70 -4.00
CA GLY A 333 -23.45 3.61 -4.60
C GLY A 333 -22.92 4.36 -5.83
N LEU A 334 -23.75 5.23 -6.41
CA LEU A 334 -23.42 6.03 -7.59
C LEU A 334 -22.17 6.92 -7.38
N ALA A 335 -21.89 7.34 -6.13
CA ALA A 335 -20.68 8.10 -5.83
C ALA A 335 -19.39 7.28 -6.09
N GLY A 336 -19.43 5.97 -5.81
CA GLY A 336 -18.32 5.06 -6.14
C GLY A 336 -18.17 4.88 -7.65
N LEU A 337 -19.29 4.72 -8.37
CA LEU A 337 -19.29 4.65 -9.83
C LEU A 337 -18.66 5.91 -10.45
N ASN A 338 -19.11 7.09 -10.05
CA ASN A 338 -18.64 8.36 -10.59
C ASN A 338 -17.12 8.57 -10.41
N ARG A 339 -16.55 8.11 -9.27
CA ARG A 339 -15.10 8.17 -9.04
C ARG A 339 -14.31 7.25 -9.99
N MET A 340 -14.87 6.07 -10.30
CA MET A 340 -14.21 5.11 -11.20
C MET A 340 -14.30 5.51 -12.68
N LEU A 341 -15.37 6.19 -13.07
CA LEU A 341 -15.51 6.65 -14.45
C LEU A 341 -14.48 7.74 -14.82
N GLY A 342 -14.05 8.54 -13.81
CA GLY A 342 -13.06 9.60 -14.06
C GLY A 342 -13.50 10.61 -15.13
N GLU A 343 -12.57 11.48 -15.52
CA GLU A 343 -12.83 12.47 -16.58
C GLU A 343 -12.83 11.86 -17.98
N ASP A 344 -12.07 10.77 -18.18
CA ASP A 344 -11.88 10.10 -19.48
C ASP A 344 -12.72 8.83 -19.66
N GLY A 345 -13.64 8.54 -18.71
CA GLY A 345 -14.47 7.35 -18.74
C GLY A 345 -15.46 7.28 -19.89
N VAL A 346 -15.96 6.07 -20.15
CA VAL A 346 -16.98 5.79 -21.18
C VAL A 346 -18.27 6.57 -20.97
N LEU A 347 -18.58 6.96 -19.74
CA LEU A 347 -19.73 7.73 -19.32
C LEU A 347 -19.32 9.03 -18.63
N VAL A 348 -20.01 10.10 -18.94
CA VAL A 348 -19.88 11.40 -18.27
C VAL A 348 -21.16 11.66 -17.48
N PRO A 349 -21.08 11.90 -16.15
CA PRO A 349 -22.25 12.29 -15.37
C PRO A 349 -22.81 13.61 -15.93
N VAL A 350 -24.13 13.67 -16.11
CA VAL A 350 -24.83 14.91 -16.40
C VAL A 350 -25.13 15.58 -15.08
N ALA A 351 -24.58 16.78 -14.86
CA ALA A 351 -24.86 17.52 -13.65
C ALA A 351 -26.37 17.72 -13.47
N PRO A 352 -26.96 17.44 -12.29
CA PRO A 352 -28.34 17.79 -12.05
C PRO A 352 -28.48 19.30 -12.22
N VAL A 353 -29.48 19.73 -13.00
CA VAL A 353 -29.85 21.15 -13.07
C VAL A 353 -30.29 21.54 -11.66
N ALA A 354 -29.49 22.32 -10.95
CA ALA A 354 -29.83 22.83 -9.64
C ALA A 354 -31.02 23.80 -9.83
N ILE A 355 -32.22 23.32 -9.50
CA ILE A 355 -33.31 24.21 -9.24
C ILE A 355 -33.03 24.72 -7.81
N THR A 356 -32.41 25.89 -7.72
CA THR A 356 -32.27 26.62 -6.46
C THR A 356 -33.63 27.05 -6.01
N LEU A 357 -34.25 26.27 -5.16
CA LEU A 357 -35.27 26.75 -4.24
C LEU A 357 -34.49 27.37 -3.07
N ASP A 358 -34.61 28.68 -2.90
CA ASP A 358 -34.00 29.43 -1.81
C ASP A 358 -34.25 28.73 -0.47
N GLY A 359 -33.20 28.29 0.22
CA GLY A 359 -33.28 28.03 1.65
C GLY A 359 -32.57 26.79 2.23
N ASP A 360 -31.91 25.89 1.50
CA ASP A 360 -31.26 24.72 2.12
C ASP A 360 -29.79 24.52 1.62
N GLU A 361 -28.87 25.18 2.31
CA GLU A 361 -27.41 25.12 2.03
C GLU A 361 -26.68 23.88 2.63
N GLN A 362 -27.36 22.87 3.18
CA GLN A 362 -26.67 21.80 3.94
C GLN A 362 -26.89 20.37 3.47
N ASN A 363 -27.44 20.13 2.29
CA ASN A 363 -27.54 18.77 1.78
C ASN A 363 -26.74 18.64 0.47
N PRO A 364 -25.69 17.77 0.40
CA PRO A 364 -25.00 17.54 -0.87
C PRO A 364 -26.01 17.03 -1.89
N ALA A 365 -26.04 17.67 -3.06
CA ALA A 365 -26.93 17.31 -4.14
C ALA A 365 -26.87 15.78 -4.39
N PRO A 366 -28.01 15.09 -4.57
CA PRO A 366 -28.00 13.66 -4.85
C PRO A 366 -27.15 13.38 -6.09
N ALA A 367 -26.31 12.35 -6.03
CA ALA A 367 -25.47 11.96 -7.17
C ALA A 367 -26.37 11.77 -8.39
N SER A 368 -26.03 12.43 -9.51
CA SER A 368 -26.78 12.31 -10.77
C SER A 368 -26.85 10.83 -11.17
N ASN A 369 -28.04 10.37 -11.55
CA ASN A 369 -28.26 9.06 -12.17
C ASN A 369 -28.38 9.17 -13.69
N GLU A 370 -28.13 10.35 -14.28
CA GLU A 370 -28.08 10.57 -15.72
C GLU A 370 -26.64 10.71 -16.20
N TYR A 371 -26.37 10.04 -17.30
CA TYR A 371 -25.04 9.97 -17.92
C TYR A 371 -25.16 10.18 -19.42
N ARG A 372 -24.06 10.62 -20.04
CA ARG A 372 -23.91 10.69 -21.50
C ARG A 372 -22.77 9.78 -21.91
N LEU A 373 -23.00 8.96 -22.94
CA LEU A 373 -21.96 8.19 -23.61
C LEU A 373 -20.97 9.13 -24.31
N ARG A 374 -19.68 8.83 -24.23
CA ARG A 374 -18.63 9.51 -25.01
C ARG A 374 -18.43 8.88 -26.36
#